data_63d306527b739503a82ca319776feb47
#
_entry.id   63d306527b739503a82ca319776feb47
#
_cell.length_a   1.000
_cell.length_b   1.000
_cell.length_c   1.000
_cell.angle_alpha   90.00
_cell.angle_beta   90.00
_cell.angle_gamma   90.00
#
_symmetry.space_group_name_H-M   'P 1'
#
loop_
_entity.id
_entity.type
_entity.pdbx_description
1 polymer ?
#
loop_
_entity_poly.entity_id
_entity_poly.type
_entity_poly.pdbx_seq_one_letter_code
_entity_poly.pdbx_strand_id
1 'polypeptide(L)'
;IDKAVDEAMQARAEGVKTIKLKGGVEQKRDIELIRGIREAIGPELNSCVDANQGYPTAKAAVKITKAMEKYDLLYMEQPVEGIDQMAEVTRRVDTPIMADESAWTPQDVIEIVQKKAADMISIYTTKPGGMFKAKKVAAVAEAAGLKCNVNGSVETGVGNAANLHLAASTGIVTYGCVVPVSTPKDKGKGGIAGIYYQDDVIVEPFVYSDGDIIVSPKPGLGIEIDEDKLKHYRIA
;
A
#
# COMPACT_ATOMS: atom_id res chain seq x y z
N ILE A 1 14.38 14.88 0.42
CA ILE A 1 14.44 14.08 -0.83
C ILE A 1 15.59 13.08 -0.72
N ASP A 2 16.81 13.52 -0.40
CA ASP A 2 18.01 12.67 -0.36
C ASP A 2 17.81 11.40 0.49
N LYS A 3 17.27 11.55 1.72
CA LYS A 3 16.96 10.41 2.58
C LYS A 3 16.00 9.41 1.91
N ALA A 4 14.98 9.87 1.19
CA ALA A 4 14.04 8.99 0.49
C ALA A 4 14.70 8.28 -0.71
N VAL A 5 15.65 8.95 -1.37
CA VAL A 5 16.47 8.34 -2.43
C VAL A 5 17.36 7.24 -1.86
N ASP A 6 18.04 7.50 -0.73
CA ASP A 6 18.86 6.50 -0.06
C ASP A 6 18.04 5.27 0.37
N GLU A 7 16.85 5.50 0.95
CA GLU A 7 15.92 4.43 1.33
C GLU A 7 15.45 3.62 0.11
N ALA A 8 15.14 4.27 -1.01
CA ALA A 8 14.74 3.58 -2.24
C ALA A 8 15.88 2.74 -2.84
N MET A 9 17.11 3.25 -2.79
CA MET A 9 18.30 2.50 -3.24
C MET A 9 18.58 1.30 -2.33
N GLN A 10 18.40 1.44 -1.03
CA GLN A 10 18.49 0.32 -0.10
C GLN A 10 17.41 -0.72 -0.38
N ALA A 11 16.14 -0.31 -0.53
CA ALA A 11 15.05 -1.22 -0.86
C ALA A 11 15.30 -1.99 -2.18
N ARG A 12 15.83 -1.29 -3.20
CA ARG A 12 16.27 -1.93 -4.45
C ARG A 12 17.32 -3.00 -4.20
N ALA A 13 18.34 -2.71 -3.38
CA ALA A 13 19.40 -3.68 -3.04
C ALA A 13 18.88 -4.88 -2.25
N GLU A 14 17.76 -4.74 -1.54
CA GLU A 14 17.04 -5.80 -0.82
C GLU A 14 16.10 -6.63 -1.73
N GLY A 15 16.04 -6.34 -3.04
CA GLY A 15 15.20 -7.07 -4.01
C GLY A 15 13.77 -6.54 -4.15
N VAL A 16 13.42 -5.41 -3.52
CA VAL A 16 12.08 -4.79 -3.63
C VAL A 16 11.82 -4.37 -5.07
N LYS A 17 10.63 -4.70 -5.59
CA LYS A 17 10.25 -4.49 -7.00
C LYS A 17 9.38 -3.26 -7.23
N THR A 18 8.82 -2.69 -6.17
CA THR A 18 7.94 -1.50 -6.24
C THR A 18 8.21 -0.58 -5.06
N ILE A 19 8.48 0.68 -5.35
CA ILE A 19 8.68 1.73 -4.33
C ILE A 19 7.40 2.56 -4.22
N LYS A 20 6.78 2.58 -3.04
CA LYS A 20 5.63 3.42 -2.73
C LYS A 20 6.07 4.68 -1.99
N LEU A 21 5.73 5.83 -2.52
CA LEU A 21 6.06 7.15 -1.99
C LEU A 21 4.82 7.81 -1.38
N LYS A 22 4.99 8.51 -0.27
CA LYS A 22 3.93 9.36 0.29
C LYS A 22 3.99 10.77 -0.33
N GLY A 23 2.91 11.15 -0.99
CA GLY A 23 2.65 12.48 -1.56
C GLY A 23 1.48 13.17 -0.86
N GLY A 24 0.83 14.11 -1.56
CA GLY A 24 -0.37 14.82 -1.05
C GLY A 24 -0.07 15.96 -0.09
N VAL A 25 1.19 16.26 0.18
CA VAL A 25 1.59 17.29 1.16
C VAL A 25 1.90 18.60 0.47
N GLU A 26 2.81 18.60 -0.50
CA GLU A 26 3.23 19.78 -1.25
C GLU A 26 3.53 19.41 -2.70
N GLN A 27 2.84 20.09 -3.64
CA GLN A 27 2.85 19.75 -5.07
C GLN A 27 4.25 19.73 -5.68
N LYS A 28 5.08 20.75 -5.40
CA LYS A 28 6.45 20.83 -5.96
C LYS A 28 7.35 19.74 -5.38
N ARG A 29 7.29 19.58 -4.05
CA ARG A 29 8.04 18.57 -3.34
C ARG A 29 7.69 17.16 -3.85
N ASP A 30 6.42 16.87 -4.06
CA ASP A 30 5.97 15.55 -4.51
C ASP A 30 6.49 15.24 -5.92
N ILE A 31 6.49 16.23 -6.84
CA ILE A 31 7.06 16.08 -8.18
C ILE A 31 8.59 15.91 -8.14
N GLU A 32 9.28 16.68 -7.28
CA GLU A 32 10.73 16.56 -7.11
C GLU A 32 11.12 15.23 -6.47
N LEU A 33 10.32 14.73 -5.53
CA LEU A 33 10.53 13.45 -4.87
C LEU A 33 10.46 12.30 -5.89
N ILE A 34 9.38 12.22 -6.70
CA ILE A 34 9.27 11.16 -7.69
C ILE A 34 10.35 11.25 -8.76
N ARG A 35 10.75 12.47 -9.15
CA ARG A 35 11.88 12.67 -10.05
C ARG A 35 13.15 12.06 -9.50
N GLY A 36 13.53 12.46 -8.27
CA GLY A 36 14.76 11.98 -7.64
C GLY A 36 14.76 10.46 -7.45
N ILE A 37 13.63 9.89 -7.05
CA ILE A 37 13.49 8.44 -6.94
C ILE A 37 13.66 7.76 -8.31
N ARG A 38 12.96 8.21 -9.36
CA ARG A 38 13.06 7.61 -10.69
C ARG A 38 14.47 7.69 -11.25
N GLU A 39 15.16 8.82 -11.08
CA GLU A 39 16.57 8.99 -11.48
C GLU A 39 17.49 8.00 -10.75
N ALA A 40 17.23 7.73 -9.47
CA ALA A 40 18.05 6.83 -8.65
C ALA A 40 17.78 5.34 -8.91
N ILE A 41 16.50 4.94 -8.97
CA ILE A 41 16.13 3.51 -9.11
C ILE A 41 16.16 3.02 -10.56
N GLY A 42 16.20 3.94 -11.54
CA GLY A 42 16.15 3.59 -12.96
C GLY A 42 14.76 3.13 -13.45
N PRO A 43 14.63 2.73 -14.72
CA PRO A 43 13.34 2.36 -15.33
C PRO A 43 12.84 0.96 -14.92
N GLU A 44 13.72 0.09 -14.45
CA GLU A 44 13.41 -1.32 -14.19
C GLU A 44 12.56 -1.52 -12.92
N LEU A 45 12.57 -0.56 -12.00
CA LEU A 45 11.83 -0.64 -10.75
C LEU A 45 10.54 0.17 -10.84
N ASN A 46 9.43 -0.42 -10.39
CA ASN A 46 8.17 0.30 -10.33
C ASN A 46 8.18 1.35 -9.22
N SER A 47 7.50 2.47 -9.47
CA SER A 47 7.24 3.49 -8.46
C SER A 47 5.78 3.92 -8.50
N CYS A 48 5.21 4.19 -7.34
CA CYS A 48 3.85 4.70 -7.21
C CYS A 48 3.79 5.78 -6.11
N VAL A 49 2.80 6.63 -6.19
CA VAL A 49 2.57 7.70 -5.21
C VAL A 49 1.23 7.49 -4.53
N ASP A 50 1.23 7.56 -3.20
CA ASP A 50 0.03 7.58 -2.40
C ASP A 50 -0.15 8.98 -1.82
N ALA A 51 -1.18 9.66 -2.27
CA ALA A 51 -1.48 11.02 -1.84
C ALA A 51 -2.39 11.08 -0.61
N ASN A 52 -2.95 9.95 -0.17
CA ASN A 52 -3.84 9.87 1.00
C ASN A 52 -4.87 11.03 1.05
N GLN A 53 -5.56 11.27 -0.07
CA GLN A 53 -6.57 12.34 -0.23
C GLN A 53 -6.00 13.77 -0.12
N GLY A 54 -4.68 13.94 -0.15
CA GLY A 54 -4.02 15.20 0.20
C GLY A 54 -4.14 16.33 -0.83
N TYR A 55 -4.57 16.06 -2.07
CA TYR A 55 -4.78 17.13 -3.02
C TYR A 55 -6.18 17.72 -2.87
N PRO A 56 -6.30 19.06 -2.74
CA PRO A 56 -7.53 19.70 -2.28
C PRO A 56 -8.71 19.61 -3.26
N THR A 57 -8.46 19.33 -4.53
CA THR A 57 -9.48 19.24 -5.60
C THR A 57 -9.02 18.30 -6.70
N ALA A 58 -9.99 17.74 -7.44
CA ALA A 58 -9.71 16.96 -8.65
C ALA A 58 -8.84 17.74 -9.66
N LYS A 59 -9.07 19.06 -9.82
CA LYS A 59 -8.27 19.90 -10.71
C LYS A 59 -6.79 19.98 -10.29
N ALA A 60 -6.53 20.10 -8.99
CA ALA A 60 -5.16 20.09 -8.46
C ALA A 60 -4.51 18.72 -8.65
N ALA A 61 -5.21 17.63 -8.30
CA ALA A 61 -4.74 16.27 -8.48
C ALA A 61 -4.40 15.97 -9.95
N VAL A 62 -5.26 16.31 -10.89
CA VAL A 62 -5.00 16.16 -12.33
C VAL A 62 -3.72 16.88 -12.75
N LYS A 63 -3.55 18.14 -12.33
CA LYS A 63 -2.36 18.93 -12.67
C LYS A 63 -1.08 18.27 -12.17
N ILE A 64 -1.11 17.77 -10.93
CA ILE A 64 0.07 17.17 -10.28
C ILE A 64 0.36 15.81 -10.89
N THR A 65 -0.65 14.94 -11.04
CA THR A 65 -0.49 13.61 -11.64
C THR A 65 0.08 13.73 -13.06
N LYS A 66 -0.46 14.63 -13.89
CA LYS A 66 0.09 14.88 -15.23
C LYS A 66 1.54 15.35 -15.24
N ALA A 67 1.95 16.14 -14.26
CA ALA A 67 3.35 16.54 -14.13
C ALA A 67 4.28 15.39 -13.75
N MET A 68 3.72 14.33 -13.16
CA MET A 68 4.45 13.11 -12.77
C MET A 68 4.43 12.00 -13.83
N GLU A 69 3.52 12.02 -14.81
CA GLU A 69 3.37 10.99 -15.86
C GLU A 69 4.69 10.67 -16.58
N LYS A 70 5.52 11.68 -16.83
CA LYS A 70 6.85 11.50 -17.45
C LYS A 70 7.85 10.66 -16.63
N TYR A 71 7.52 10.38 -15.38
CA TYR A 71 8.34 9.53 -14.49
C TYR A 71 7.82 8.09 -14.41
N ASP A 72 6.88 7.72 -15.28
CA ASP A 72 6.35 6.36 -15.41
C ASP A 72 5.86 5.77 -14.10
N LEU A 73 4.84 6.41 -13.52
CA LEU A 73 4.18 5.92 -12.31
C LEU A 73 3.35 4.67 -12.63
N LEU A 74 3.53 3.64 -11.83
CA LEU A 74 2.69 2.45 -11.87
C LEU A 74 1.22 2.79 -11.57
N TYR A 75 0.99 3.67 -10.60
CA TYR A 75 -0.31 4.25 -10.25
C TYR A 75 -0.16 5.46 -9.33
N MET A 76 -1.22 6.27 -9.28
CA MET A 76 -1.46 7.28 -8.25
C MET A 76 -2.56 6.79 -7.33
N GLU A 77 -2.28 6.63 -6.03
CA GLU A 77 -3.24 6.16 -5.03
C GLU A 77 -3.94 7.33 -4.34
N GLN A 78 -5.25 7.24 -4.28
CA GLN A 78 -6.18 8.15 -3.59
C GLN A 78 -5.77 9.63 -3.63
N PRO A 79 -5.70 10.24 -4.82
CA PRO A 79 -5.24 11.62 -4.96
C PRO A 79 -6.15 12.65 -4.27
N VAL A 80 -7.45 12.37 -4.19
CA VAL A 80 -8.47 13.26 -3.64
C VAL A 80 -9.48 12.51 -2.78
N GLU A 81 -10.21 13.25 -1.96
CA GLU A 81 -11.34 12.72 -1.20
C GLU A 81 -12.59 12.56 -2.10
N GLY A 82 -13.33 11.47 -1.88
CA GLY A 82 -14.64 11.23 -2.50
C GLY A 82 -14.59 10.66 -3.90
N ILE A 83 -15.53 9.74 -4.16
CA ILE A 83 -15.61 8.96 -5.41
C ILE A 83 -15.86 9.84 -6.65
N ASP A 84 -16.64 10.90 -6.52
CA ASP A 84 -16.93 11.79 -7.65
C ASP A 84 -15.67 12.56 -8.10
N GLN A 85 -14.88 13.06 -7.16
CA GLN A 85 -13.61 13.70 -7.48
C GLN A 85 -12.59 12.70 -8.04
N MET A 86 -12.53 11.50 -7.49
CA MET A 86 -11.72 10.41 -8.03
C MET A 86 -12.08 10.12 -9.50
N ALA A 87 -13.38 10.00 -9.81
CA ALA A 87 -13.85 9.79 -11.18
C ALA A 87 -13.43 10.92 -12.14
N GLU A 88 -13.41 12.17 -11.67
CA GLU A 88 -12.90 13.28 -12.47
C GLU A 88 -11.39 13.17 -12.73
N VAL A 89 -10.61 12.78 -11.73
CA VAL A 89 -9.16 12.58 -11.90
C VAL A 89 -8.91 11.46 -12.89
N THR A 90 -9.51 10.29 -12.68
CA THR A 90 -9.31 9.09 -13.52
C THR A 90 -9.58 9.35 -15.00
N ARG A 91 -10.61 10.11 -15.32
CA ARG A 91 -10.92 10.47 -16.73
C ARG A 91 -9.93 11.41 -17.39
N ARG A 92 -9.06 12.09 -16.65
CA ARG A 92 -8.24 13.22 -17.14
C ARG A 92 -6.76 12.97 -17.09
N VAL A 93 -6.32 11.85 -16.56
CA VAL A 93 -4.90 11.45 -16.46
C VAL A 93 -4.67 10.12 -17.17
N ASP A 94 -3.45 9.90 -17.64
CA ASP A 94 -3.05 8.63 -18.25
C ASP A 94 -2.47 7.66 -17.20
N THR A 95 -1.95 8.19 -16.09
CA THR A 95 -1.51 7.37 -14.94
C THR A 95 -2.71 6.63 -14.34
N PRO A 96 -2.63 5.30 -14.15
CA PRO A 96 -3.68 4.54 -13.48
C PRO A 96 -3.97 5.06 -12.08
N ILE A 97 -5.23 5.08 -11.69
CA ILE A 97 -5.70 5.54 -10.37
C ILE A 97 -6.10 4.37 -9.49
N MET A 98 -5.58 4.32 -8.28
CA MET A 98 -5.96 3.34 -7.26
C MET A 98 -6.84 3.99 -6.20
N ALA A 99 -7.99 3.37 -5.89
CA ALA A 99 -8.82 3.77 -4.76
C ALA A 99 -8.42 2.99 -3.50
N ASP A 100 -8.14 3.71 -2.42
CA ASP A 100 -7.87 3.15 -1.09
C ASP A 100 -8.92 3.60 -0.09
N GLU A 101 -8.89 4.83 0.39
CA GLU A 101 -9.86 5.35 1.35
C GLU A 101 -11.29 5.42 0.81
N SER A 102 -11.46 5.33 -0.50
CA SER A 102 -12.78 5.25 -1.15
C SER A 102 -13.32 3.82 -1.32
N ALA A 103 -12.55 2.77 -0.94
CA ALA A 103 -12.88 1.36 -1.21
C ALA A 103 -12.87 0.52 0.08
N TRP A 104 -13.91 0.64 0.93
CA TRP A 104 -14.03 -0.09 2.20
C TRP A 104 -14.92 -1.33 2.08
N THR A 105 -16.02 -1.22 1.35
CA THR A 105 -17.09 -2.21 1.30
C THR A 105 -17.35 -2.68 -0.13
N PRO A 106 -18.04 -3.81 -0.34
CA PRO A 106 -18.51 -4.20 -1.66
C PRO A 106 -19.36 -3.13 -2.36
N GLN A 107 -20.12 -2.34 -1.61
CA GLN A 107 -20.96 -1.27 -2.13
C GLN A 107 -20.10 -0.13 -2.70
N ASP A 108 -19.02 0.25 -2.01
CA ASP A 108 -18.08 1.26 -2.50
C ASP A 108 -17.43 0.81 -3.82
N VAL A 109 -17.06 -0.47 -3.93
CA VAL A 109 -16.50 -1.01 -5.17
C VAL A 109 -17.51 -0.93 -6.31
N ILE A 110 -18.80 -1.24 -6.07
CA ILE A 110 -19.85 -1.08 -7.07
C ILE A 110 -19.94 0.39 -7.53
N GLU A 111 -19.92 1.34 -6.60
CA GLU A 111 -19.97 2.76 -6.93
C GLU A 111 -18.74 3.23 -7.71
N ILE A 112 -17.54 2.80 -7.31
CA ILE A 112 -16.28 3.05 -8.02
C ILE A 112 -16.38 2.57 -9.48
N VAL A 113 -16.88 1.35 -9.70
CA VAL A 113 -17.06 0.79 -11.04
C VAL A 113 -18.08 1.57 -11.85
N GLN A 114 -19.24 1.88 -11.29
CA GLN A 114 -20.31 2.63 -11.96
C GLN A 114 -19.86 4.02 -12.40
N LYS A 115 -19.07 4.69 -11.57
CA LYS A 115 -18.55 6.04 -11.83
C LYS A 115 -17.23 6.04 -12.59
N LYS A 116 -16.60 4.87 -12.81
CA LYS A 116 -15.25 4.74 -13.36
C LYS A 116 -14.24 5.58 -12.55
N ALA A 117 -14.32 5.48 -11.24
CA ALA A 117 -13.61 6.36 -10.32
C ALA A 117 -12.19 5.88 -10.02
N ALA A 118 -11.83 4.66 -10.38
CA ALA A 118 -10.49 4.12 -10.27
C ALA A 118 -10.29 2.94 -11.25
N ASP A 119 -9.03 2.66 -11.58
CA ASP A 119 -8.60 1.55 -12.43
C ASP A 119 -8.28 0.29 -11.61
N MET A 120 -7.99 0.47 -10.33
CA MET A 120 -7.67 -0.57 -9.36
C MET A 120 -8.06 -0.14 -7.93
N ILE A 121 -8.08 -1.10 -7.01
CA ILE A 121 -8.38 -0.82 -5.61
C ILE A 121 -7.31 -1.39 -4.68
N SER A 122 -7.13 -0.75 -3.53
CA SER A 122 -6.38 -1.28 -2.41
C SER A 122 -7.33 -1.97 -1.43
N ILE A 123 -7.03 -3.19 -1.02
CA ILE A 123 -7.81 -3.93 -0.03
C ILE A 123 -6.94 -4.28 1.17
N TYR A 124 -7.52 -4.33 2.35
CA TYR A 124 -6.91 -4.91 3.55
C TYR A 124 -7.96 -5.24 4.60
N THR A 125 -7.58 -6.03 5.59
CA THR A 125 -8.54 -6.66 6.50
C THR A 125 -9.27 -5.67 7.41
N THR A 126 -8.64 -4.57 7.79
CA THR A 126 -9.18 -3.61 8.76
C THR A 126 -10.34 -2.78 8.20
N LYS A 127 -10.26 -2.35 6.94
CA LYS A 127 -11.31 -1.53 6.32
C LYS A 127 -12.71 -2.15 6.41
N PRO A 128 -12.95 -3.34 5.86
CA PRO A 128 -14.30 -3.95 5.92
C PRO A 128 -14.60 -4.64 7.26
N GLY A 129 -13.63 -4.75 8.16
CA GLY A 129 -13.78 -5.41 9.46
C GLY A 129 -13.59 -6.93 9.39
N GLY A 130 -12.45 -7.34 8.87
CA GLY A 130 -11.95 -8.72 8.90
C GLY A 130 -11.80 -9.38 7.54
N MET A 131 -11.05 -10.50 7.52
CA MET A 131 -10.63 -11.23 6.32
C MET A 131 -11.81 -11.69 5.48
N PHE A 132 -12.88 -12.22 6.10
CA PHE A 132 -14.06 -12.68 5.37
C PHE A 132 -14.74 -11.55 4.59
N LYS A 133 -14.85 -10.37 5.19
CA LYS A 133 -15.43 -9.20 4.50
C LYS A 133 -14.49 -8.66 3.42
N ALA A 134 -13.18 -8.68 3.66
CA ALA A 134 -12.18 -8.29 2.66
C ALA A 134 -12.22 -9.19 1.42
N LYS A 135 -12.43 -10.50 1.59
CA LYS A 135 -12.65 -11.44 0.47
C LYS A 135 -13.91 -11.11 -0.33
N LYS A 136 -14.98 -10.61 0.31
CA LYS A 136 -16.18 -10.15 -0.42
C LYS A 136 -15.91 -8.90 -1.24
N VAL A 137 -15.12 -7.94 -0.71
CA VAL A 137 -14.68 -6.77 -1.47
C VAL A 137 -13.87 -7.21 -2.69
N ALA A 138 -12.92 -8.13 -2.49
CA ALA A 138 -12.11 -8.68 -3.57
C ALA A 138 -12.97 -9.40 -4.63
N ALA A 139 -13.96 -10.17 -4.23
CA ALA A 139 -14.83 -10.89 -5.17
C ALA A 139 -15.65 -9.94 -6.08
N VAL A 140 -16.13 -8.81 -5.53
CA VAL A 140 -16.82 -7.79 -6.33
C VAL A 140 -15.85 -7.10 -7.29
N ALA A 141 -14.64 -6.77 -6.82
CA ALA A 141 -13.59 -6.19 -7.66
C ALA A 141 -13.20 -7.15 -8.81
N GLU A 142 -13.04 -8.45 -8.52
CA GLU A 142 -12.77 -9.49 -9.50
C GLU A 142 -13.85 -9.58 -10.56
N ALA A 143 -15.12 -9.63 -10.14
CA ALA A 143 -16.27 -9.66 -11.04
C ALA A 143 -16.36 -8.43 -11.94
N ALA A 144 -15.85 -7.28 -11.48
CA ALA A 144 -15.77 -6.04 -12.25
C ALA A 144 -14.47 -5.92 -13.11
N GLY A 145 -13.57 -6.90 -13.04
CA GLY A 145 -12.31 -6.87 -13.79
C GLY A 145 -11.23 -5.96 -13.19
N LEU A 146 -11.43 -5.46 -11.97
CA LEU A 146 -10.42 -4.65 -11.27
C LEU A 146 -9.29 -5.51 -10.72
N LYS A 147 -8.10 -4.96 -10.69
CA LYS A 147 -6.94 -5.51 -9.99
C LYS A 147 -6.78 -4.86 -8.62
N CYS A 148 -6.02 -5.53 -7.75
CA CYS A 148 -5.80 -5.04 -6.39
C CYS A 148 -4.34 -5.14 -5.98
N ASN A 149 -4.01 -4.40 -4.92
CA ASN A 149 -2.96 -4.76 -3.99
C ASN A 149 -3.56 -5.01 -2.60
N VAL A 150 -2.72 -5.43 -1.66
CA VAL A 150 -3.06 -5.42 -0.24
C VAL A 150 -2.11 -4.44 0.46
N ASN A 151 -2.71 -3.44 1.08
CA ASN A 151 -1.99 -2.48 1.91
C ASN A 151 -2.30 -2.73 3.39
N GLY A 152 -1.82 -1.84 4.24
CA GLY A 152 -2.10 -1.81 5.67
C GLY A 152 -2.10 -0.39 6.20
N SER A 153 -2.67 -0.21 7.38
CA SER A 153 -2.72 1.05 8.11
C SER A 153 -1.93 0.97 9.42
N VAL A 154 -0.73 0.41 9.38
CA VAL A 154 0.15 0.24 10.54
C VAL A 154 -0.47 -0.72 11.58
N GLU A 155 -1.02 -1.83 11.13
CA GLU A 155 -1.47 -2.93 11.98
C GLU A 155 -0.28 -3.56 12.72
N THR A 156 -0.55 -4.14 13.91
CA THR A 156 0.42 -5.01 14.57
C THR A 156 0.67 -6.27 13.74
N GLY A 157 1.64 -7.08 14.12
CA GLY A 157 1.93 -8.37 13.47
C GLY A 157 0.70 -9.28 13.29
N VAL A 158 -0.31 -9.16 14.17
CA VAL A 158 -1.58 -9.89 14.04
C VAL A 158 -2.35 -9.46 12.79
N GLY A 159 -2.56 -8.17 12.61
CA GLY A 159 -3.26 -7.64 11.43
C GLY A 159 -2.45 -7.81 10.16
N ASN A 160 -1.13 -7.64 10.25
CA ASN A 160 -0.23 -7.86 9.11
C ASN A 160 -0.21 -9.33 8.66
N ALA A 161 -0.22 -10.29 9.58
CA ALA A 161 -0.35 -11.71 9.23
C ALA A 161 -1.66 -11.97 8.46
N ALA A 162 -2.78 -11.38 8.92
CA ALA A 162 -4.06 -11.49 8.23
C ALA A 162 -4.01 -10.87 6.82
N ASN A 163 -3.37 -9.72 6.65
CA ASN A 163 -3.18 -9.07 5.34
C ASN A 163 -2.30 -9.92 4.41
N LEU A 164 -1.23 -10.55 4.92
CA LEU A 164 -0.39 -11.46 4.14
C LEU A 164 -1.18 -12.66 3.62
N HIS A 165 -1.99 -13.30 4.48
CA HIS A 165 -2.87 -14.40 4.05
C HIS A 165 -3.94 -13.95 3.06
N LEU A 166 -4.52 -12.75 3.25
CA LEU A 166 -5.45 -12.16 2.29
C LEU A 166 -4.79 -12.01 0.92
N ALA A 167 -3.59 -11.43 0.87
CA ALA A 167 -2.84 -11.22 -0.36
C ALA A 167 -2.55 -12.55 -1.07
N ALA A 168 -1.94 -13.50 -0.36
CA ALA A 168 -1.54 -14.79 -0.92
C ALA A 168 -2.71 -15.65 -1.41
N SER A 169 -3.92 -15.45 -0.86
CA SER A 169 -5.12 -16.22 -1.21
C SER A 169 -6.08 -15.53 -2.18
N THR A 170 -5.71 -14.38 -2.76
CA THR A 170 -6.60 -13.54 -3.57
C THR A 170 -6.01 -13.31 -4.96
N GLY A 171 -6.51 -14.03 -5.98
CA GLY A 171 -5.93 -14.08 -7.33
C GLY A 171 -5.84 -12.74 -8.08
N ILE A 172 -6.68 -11.75 -7.72
CA ILE A 172 -6.63 -10.40 -8.31
C ILE A 172 -5.60 -9.47 -7.67
N VAL A 173 -4.94 -9.91 -6.60
CA VAL A 173 -3.81 -9.18 -5.99
C VAL A 173 -2.58 -9.40 -6.88
N THR A 174 -2.33 -8.46 -7.79
CA THR A 174 -1.28 -8.55 -8.80
C THR A 174 -0.27 -7.42 -8.72
N TYR A 175 -0.51 -6.46 -7.83
CA TYR A 175 0.42 -5.36 -7.56
C TYR A 175 1.19 -5.59 -6.26
N GLY A 176 2.35 -4.97 -6.14
CA GLY A 176 3.15 -5.00 -4.91
C GLY A 176 2.34 -4.56 -3.70
N CYS A 177 2.38 -5.35 -2.64
CA CYS A 177 1.67 -5.10 -1.40
C CYS A 177 2.53 -4.27 -0.45
N VAL A 178 1.89 -3.38 0.31
CA VAL A 178 2.55 -2.64 1.38
C VAL A 178 1.98 -3.12 2.71
N VAL A 179 2.68 -4.07 3.32
CA VAL A 179 2.35 -4.61 4.63
C VAL A 179 3.43 -4.14 5.61
N PRO A 180 3.17 -3.04 6.37
CA PRO A 180 4.15 -2.51 7.31
C PRO A 180 4.38 -3.53 8.43
N VAL A 181 5.60 -4.00 8.57
CA VAL A 181 5.99 -4.96 9.60
C VAL A 181 7.18 -4.42 10.37
N SER A 182 7.26 -4.72 11.66
CA SER A 182 8.43 -4.41 12.46
C SER A 182 9.46 -5.52 12.36
N THR A 183 10.72 -5.13 12.35
CA THR A 183 11.81 -6.06 12.60
C THR A 183 12.61 -5.52 13.76
N PRO A 184 12.76 -6.26 14.86
CA PRO A 184 13.59 -5.86 15.97
C PRO A 184 15.04 -5.56 15.53
N LYS A 185 15.59 -4.45 16.00
CA LYS A 185 16.94 -3.99 15.65
C LYS A 185 18.04 -5.02 15.98
N ASP A 186 17.80 -5.84 16.97
CA ASP A 186 18.73 -6.88 17.47
C ASP A 186 18.73 -8.15 16.63
N LYS A 187 17.70 -8.40 15.82
CA LYS A 187 17.61 -9.56 14.92
C LYS A 187 18.16 -9.29 13.50
N GLY A 188 18.81 -8.17 13.29
CA GLY A 188 19.61 -7.69 12.17
C GLY A 188 19.30 -8.29 10.80
N LYS A 189 18.46 -7.69 10.04
CA LYS A 189 18.12 -7.74 8.63
C LYS A 189 16.62 -7.56 8.45
N GLY A 190 16.04 -6.56 9.12
CA GLY A 190 14.76 -6.06 8.72
C GLY A 190 14.93 -5.31 7.42
N GLY A 191 14.15 -5.66 6.42
CA GLY A 191 14.05 -4.84 5.23
C GLY A 191 13.55 -3.45 5.58
N ILE A 192 13.81 -2.49 4.71
CA ILE A 192 13.41 -1.09 4.88
C ILE A 192 11.90 -0.90 5.12
N ALA A 193 11.08 -1.87 4.68
CA ALA A 193 9.64 -1.92 4.96
C ALA A 193 9.30 -2.08 6.46
N GLY A 194 10.26 -2.45 7.30
CA GLY A 194 10.07 -2.70 8.74
C GLY A 194 10.22 -1.50 9.67
N ILE A 195 10.29 -0.27 9.16
CA ILE A 195 10.65 0.91 9.97
C ILE A 195 9.45 1.59 10.66
N TYR A 196 8.24 1.08 10.52
CA TYR A 196 7.04 1.76 11.06
C TYR A 196 6.89 1.68 12.58
N TYR A 197 7.40 0.63 13.22
CA TYR A 197 7.46 0.53 14.67
C TYR A 197 8.77 -0.08 15.14
N GLN A 198 9.08 0.20 16.42
CA GLN A 198 10.31 -0.28 17.03
C GLN A 198 10.16 -1.68 17.64
N ASP A 199 8.93 -2.12 17.86
CA ASP A 199 8.58 -3.39 18.48
C ASP A 199 7.18 -3.85 18.04
N ASP A 200 6.87 -5.14 18.22
CA ASP A 200 5.60 -5.74 17.84
C ASP A 200 5.17 -6.78 18.90
N VAL A 201 3.89 -7.10 18.93
CA VAL A 201 3.28 -8.05 19.88
C VAL A 201 3.39 -9.50 19.45
N ILE A 202 4.15 -9.81 18.41
CA ILE A 202 4.44 -11.18 17.96
C ILE A 202 5.83 -11.62 18.43
N VAL A 203 5.99 -12.93 18.69
CA VAL A 203 7.25 -13.52 19.18
C VAL A 203 8.34 -13.45 18.12
N GLU A 204 8.03 -13.92 16.91
CA GLU A 204 8.99 -13.95 15.81
C GLU A 204 8.58 -12.96 14.71
N PRO A 205 9.52 -12.15 14.20
CA PRO A 205 9.26 -11.25 13.09
C PRO A 205 8.96 -12.04 11.81
N PHE A 206 8.33 -11.36 10.83
CA PHE A 206 8.13 -11.93 9.51
C PHE A 206 9.46 -12.16 8.78
N VAL A 207 9.50 -13.21 7.97
CA VAL A 207 10.68 -13.54 7.17
C VAL A 207 10.64 -12.81 5.85
N TYR A 208 11.68 -12.05 5.54
CA TYR A 208 11.91 -11.41 4.25
C TYR A 208 12.88 -12.25 3.41
N SER A 209 12.59 -12.36 2.13
CA SER A 209 13.47 -12.98 1.16
C SER A 209 13.32 -12.33 -0.20
N ASP A 210 14.39 -11.75 -0.73
CA ASP A 210 14.47 -11.16 -2.08
C ASP A 210 13.31 -10.17 -2.38
N GLY A 211 13.07 -9.26 -1.44
CA GLY A 211 12.03 -8.23 -1.54
C GLY A 211 10.60 -8.70 -1.25
N ASP A 212 10.41 -9.98 -0.95
CA ASP A 212 9.12 -10.57 -0.62
C ASP A 212 9.01 -10.90 0.88
N ILE A 213 7.79 -10.93 1.42
CA ILE A 213 7.48 -11.43 2.75
C ILE A 213 6.94 -12.85 2.63
N ILE A 214 7.56 -13.79 3.32
CA ILE A 214 7.16 -15.19 3.29
C ILE A 214 5.94 -15.42 4.19
N VAL A 215 4.86 -15.87 3.61
CA VAL A 215 3.64 -16.24 4.37
C VAL A 215 3.90 -17.54 5.13
N SER A 216 3.65 -17.54 6.44
CA SER A 216 3.87 -18.71 7.29
C SER A 216 2.95 -19.87 6.92
N PRO A 217 3.44 -21.10 6.75
CA PRO A 217 2.61 -22.28 6.52
C PRO A 217 2.01 -22.87 7.81
N LYS A 218 2.27 -22.27 8.96
CA LYS A 218 1.74 -22.77 10.25
C LYS A 218 0.23 -22.53 10.34
N PRO A 219 -0.50 -23.33 11.16
CA PRO A 219 -1.95 -23.16 11.34
C PRO A 219 -2.34 -21.74 11.82
N GLY A 220 -3.56 -21.34 11.51
CA GLY A 220 -4.13 -20.04 11.87
C GLY A 220 -3.45 -18.91 11.07
N LEU A 221 -3.05 -17.85 11.75
CA LEU A 221 -2.29 -16.74 11.15
C LEU A 221 -0.79 -17.04 11.01
N GLY A 222 -0.34 -18.19 11.53
CA GLY A 222 1.05 -18.61 11.46
C GLY A 222 2.02 -17.80 12.32
N ILE A 223 1.49 -17.07 13.30
CA ILE A 223 2.24 -16.27 14.29
C ILE A 223 1.94 -16.74 15.70
N GLU A 224 2.78 -16.33 16.64
CA GLU A 224 2.60 -16.54 18.07
C GLU A 224 2.60 -15.16 18.76
N ILE A 225 1.67 -14.96 19.70
CA ILE A 225 1.55 -13.72 20.46
C ILE A 225 2.54 -13.70 21.60
N ASP A 226 3.28 -12.61 21.75
CA ASP A 226 4.06 -12.31 22.94
C ASP A 226 3.13 -11.70 24.00
N GLU A 227 2.70 -12.53 24.92
CA GLU A 227 1.74 -12.17 25.97
C GLU A 227 2.28 -11.07 26.92
N ASP A 228 3.57 -11.01 27.15
CA ASP A 228 4.18 -10.02 28.04
C ASP A 228 4.27 -8.67 27.34
N LYS A 229 4.59 -8.61 26.07
CA LYS A 229 4.51 -7.40 25.27
C LYS A 229 3.06 -6.92 25.15
N LEU A 230 2.11 -7.82 24.93
CA LEU A 230 0.71 -7.47 24.85
C LEU A 230 0.22 -6.82 26.15
N LYS A 231 0.64 -7.34 27.32
CA LYS A 231 0.36 -6.74 28.64
C LYS A 231 1.06 -5.38 28.81
N HIS A 232 2.32 -5.28 28.35
CA HIS A 232 3.10 -4.04 28.41
C HIS A 232 2.47 -2.90 27.64
N TYR A 233 1.94 -3.16 26.45
CA TYR A 233 1.33 -2.15 25.58
C TYR A 233 -0.17 -1.94 25.83
N ARG A 234 -0.75 -2.67 26.77
CA ARG A 234 -2.15 -2.53 27.12
C ARG A 234 -2.39 -1.17 27.79
N ILE A 235 -3.23 -0.34 27.18
CA ILE A 235 -3.78 0.85 27.81
C ILE A 235 -4.98 0.46 28.69
N ALA A 236 -5.02 1.03 29.91
CA ALA A 236 -6.07 0.71 30.88
C ALA A 236 -7.45 1.20 30.41
#